data_96c0103b7e4931dad3e07918a70a341d
#
_entry.id   96c0103b7e4931dad3e07918a70a341d
#
_cell.length_a   1.000
_cell.length_b   1.000
_cell.length_c   1.000
_cell.angle_alpha   90.00
_cell.angle_beta   90.00
_cell.angle_gamma   90.00
#
_symmetry.space_group_name_H-M   'P 1'
#
loop_
_entity.id
_entity.type
_entity.pdbx_description
1 polymer ?
#
loop_
_entity_poly.entity_id
_entity_poly.type
_entity_poly.pdbx_seq_one_letter_code
_entity_poly.pdbx_strand_id
1 'polypeptide(L)'
;MKRILKWIVRVVLVLLLLAFLLVFVAYWRSTNECDRKNAAAPTNPMKAIVRCDYGLANLKLADIEKPVPNDDQILVKVHAVSVNPYDWHFVEGTPYVMRAIGIGLRKPKDICLGVDFAGTVEAVGKTVTQYKPGDDVFGGRDGAFAQYVCRRAVGSVALKPAGLTFEQAASINIAGITALQGVRDKGKVQPGQKVLINGASGGVGTFAVQLAKNFGAEVTGVCSTHNVELVRSLGADHAIDYTKEDFTKGDQKYDVILDNVANHSLSECRHVLTPNGIYVLIGGGGVNEQGFVGALGKALNAAVYSRFVKQKMGMMMADPSTKDLTFLADMIQSGKIKPVIDRTYKSLSEVPDAIRYLEQGHARGKVVITVD
;
A
#
# COMPACT_ATOMS: atom_id res chain seq x y z
N MET A 1 14.75 -48.84 9.48
CA MET A 1 14.13 -47.53 9.85
C MET A 1 15.10 -46.55 10.50
N LYS A 2 15.73 -46.84 11.66
CA LYS A 2 16.64 -45.90 12.37
C LYS A 2 17.84 -45.38 11.53
N ARG A 3 18.44 -46.20 10.65
CA ARG A 3 19.55 -45.79 9.77
C ARG A 3 19.09 -44.83 8.64
N ILE A 4 17.94 -45.10 8.04
CA ILE A 4 17.35 -44.25 6.98
C ILE A 4 16.97 -42.89 7.58
N LEU A 5 16.35 -42.85 8.76
CA LEU A 5 16.00 -41.62 9.45
C LEU A 5 17.25 -40.78 9.77
N LYS A 6 18.33 -41.38 10.26
CA LYS A 6 19.61 -40.70 10.52
C LYS A 6 20.21 -40.13 9.22
N TRP A 7 20.09 -40.86 8.11
CA TRP A 7 20.56 -40.37 6.80
C TRP A 7 19.74 -39.18 6.31
N ILE A 8 18.42 -39.30 6.38
CA ILE A 8 17.50 -38.15 6.02
C ILE A 8 17.83 -36.92 6.86
N VAL A 9 17.99 -37.05 8.18
CA VAL A 9 18.36 -35.94 9.06
C VAL A 9 19.70 -35.29 8.64
N ARG A 10 20.73 -36.13 8.32
CA ARG A 10 22.01 -35.61 7.85
C ARG A 10 21.89 -34.85 6.52
N VAL A 11 21.14 -35.38 5.56
CA VAL A 11 20.90 -34.72 4.28
C VAL A 11 20.18 -33.38 4.49
N VAL A 12 19.14 -33.33 5.32
CA VAL A 12 18.42 -32.11 5.67
C VAL A 12 19.34 -31.09 6.32
N LEU A 13 20.19 -31.51 7.26
CA LEU A 13 21.16 -30.63 7.93
C LEU A 13 22.19 -30.06 6.94
N VAL A 14 22.68 -30.87 5.99
CA VAL A 14 23.60 -30.41 4.95
C VAL A 14 22.91 -29.40 4.03
N LEU A 15 21.66 -29.65 3.61
CA LEU A 15 20.89 -28.72 2.79
C LEU A 15 20.63 -27.40 3.52
N LEU A 16 20.31 -27.44 4.81
CA LEU A 16 20.13 -26.24 5.63
C LEU A 16 21.44 -25.46 5.77
N LEU A 17 22.57 -26.14 5.95
CA LEU A 17 23.88 -25.50 6.02
C LEU A 17 24.26 -24.84 4.69
N LEU A 18 24.02 -25.50 3.56
CA LEU A 18 24.24 -24.94 2.23
C LEU A 18 23.35 -23.73 1.97
N ALA A 19 22.07 -23.83 2.32
CA ALA A 19 21.12 -22.70 2.22
C ALA A 19 21.57 -21.50 3.07
N PHE A 20 22.01 -21.76 4.32
CA PHE A 20 22.56 -20.73 5.19
C PHE A 20 23.83 -20.08 4.59
N LEU A 21 24.74 -20.88 4.04
CA LEU A 21 25.96 -20.38 3.41
C LEU A 21 25.63 -19.51 2.18
N LEU A 22 24.67 -19.92 1.35
CA LEU A 22 24.21 -19.15 0.20
C LEU A 22 23.62 -17.81 0.63
N VAL A 23 22.75 -17.81 1.64
CA VAL A 23 22.15 -16.58 2.19
C VAL A 23 23.24 -15.69 2.80
N PHE A 24 24.19 -16.26 3.52
CA PHE A 24 25.32 -15.54 4.11
C PHE A 24 26.19 -14.86 3.04
N VAL A 25 26.55 -15.59 1.97
CA VAL A 25 27.33 -15.02 0.85
C VAL A 25 26.51 -13.93 0.13
N ALA A 26 25.23 -14.16 -0.10
CA ALA A 26 24.35 -13.17 -0.73
C ALA A 26 24.18 -11.92 0.14
N TYR A 27 24.11 -12.07 1.47
CA TYR A 27 24.07 -10.96 2.42
C TYR A 27 25.31 -10.06 2.31
N TRP A 28 26.49 -10.66 2.32
CA TRP A 28 27.75 -9.90 2.23
C TRP A 28 28.02 -9.31 0.85
N ARG A 29 27.44 -9.88 -0.22
CA ARG A 29 27.51 -9.36 -1.58
C ARG A 29 26.39 -8.36 -1.91
N SER A 30 25.46 -8.13 -0.99
CA SER A 30 24.37 -7.16 -1.19
C SER A 30 24.95 -5.74 -1.28
N THR A 31 24.82 -5.15 -2.47
CA THR A 31 25.25 -3.76 -2.79
C THR A 31 24.08 -3.03 -3.43
N ASN A 32 24.16 -1.70 -3.45
CA ASN A 32 23.21 -0.84 -4.16
C ASN A 32 23.98 0.28 -4.92
N GLU A 33 23.24 1.19 -5.53
CA GLU A 33 23.83 2.28 -6.31
C GLU A 33 24.73 3.20 -5.48
N CYS A 34 24.46 3.36 -4.18
CA CYS A 34 25.31 4.16 -3.29
C CYS A 34 26.73 3.59 -3.08
N ASP A 35 26.94 2.30 -3.36
CA ASP A 35 28.26 1.66 -3.21
C ASP A 35 29.18 1.91 -4.42
N ARG A 36 28.68 2.52 -5.47
CA ARG A 36 29.49 2.87 -6.65
C ARG A 36 30.47 4.00 -6.30
N LYS A 37 31.71 3.64 -6.09
CA LYS A 37 32.81 4.54 -5.68
C LYS A 37 33.17 5.53 -6.77
N ASN A 38 32.51 6.15 -7.51
CA ASN A 38 32.79 7.19 -8.52
C ASN A 38 31.51 7.51 -9.33
N ALA A 39 30.37 7.59 -8.67
CA ALA A 39 29.21 8.17 -9.33
C ALA A 39 29.57 9.63 -9.67
N ALA A 40 29.64 9.95 -10.96
CA ALA A 40 29.79 11.33 -11.40
C ALA A 40 28.64 12.16 -10.84
N ALA A 41 28.89 13.44 -10.56
CA ALA A 41 27.80 14.34 -10.21
C ALA A 41 26.74 14.32 -11.34
N PRO A 42 25.44 14.40 -11.00
CA PRO A 42 24.40 14.41 -12.02
C PRO A 42 24.60 15.58 -12.98
N THR A 43 24.44 15.32 -14.27
CA THR A 43 24.56 16.34 -15.34
C THR A 43 23.29 17.16 -15.48
N ASN A 44 22.16 16.54 -15.19
CA ASN A 44 20.84 17.17 -15.17
C ASN A 44 20.16 16.84 -13.83
N PRO A 45 20.50 17.56 -12.74
CA PRO A 45 20.09 17.20 -11.40
C PRO A 45 18.60 17.44 -11.14
N MET A 46 18.00 16.54 -10.36
CA MET A 46 16.70 16.72 -9.71
C MET A 46 16.77 16.33 -8.24
N LYS A 47 15.88 16.87 -7.41
CA LYS A 47 15.75 16.47 -6.01
C LYS A 47 14.94 15.20 -5.88
N ALA A 48 15.42 14.28 -5.03
CA ALA A 48 14.70 13.06 -4.63
C ALA A 48 15.04 12.66 -3.20
N ILE A 49 14.14 11.92 -2.56
CA ILE A 49 14.43 11.22 -1.31
C ILE A 49 15.11 9.91 -1.66
N VAL A 50 16.33 9.75 -1.18
CA VAL A 50 17.15 8.56 -1.39
C VAL A 50 17.55 7.91 -0.08
N ARG A 51 17.81 6.59 -0.16
CA ARG A 51 18.35 5.80 0.95
C ARG A 51 19.45 4.87 0.47
N CYS A 52 20.50 4.72 1.26
CA CYS A 52 21.58 3.76 0.99
C CYS A 52 21.48 2.53 1.89
N ASP A 53 20.82 2.66 3.03
CA ASP A 53 20.60 1.63 4.03
C ASP A 53 19.13 1.63 4.47
N TYR A 54 18.70 0.55 5.14
CA TYR A 54 17.38 0.49 5.75
C TYR A 54 17.30 1.39 6.98
N GLY A 55 16.08 1.86 7.27
CA GLY A 55 15.75 2.71 8.42
C GLY A 55 15.43 4.14 8.04
N LEU A 56 14.44 4.70 8.73
CA LEU A 56 13.92 6.05 8.50
C LEU A 56 15.01 7.14 8.60
N ALA A 57 15.98 6.95 9.51
CA ALA A 57 17.08 7.89 9.70
C ALA A 57 18.05 7.96 8.49
N ASN A 58 17.97 7.00 7.58
CA ASN A 58 18.82 6.93 6.38
C ASN A 58 18.18 7.58 5.15
N LEU A 59 16.97 8.10 5.28
CA LEU A 59 16.33 8.89 4.21
C LEU A 59 16.97 10.27 4.12
N LYS A 60 17.38 10.67 2.91
CA LYS A 60 18.03 11.96 2.65
C LYS A 60 17.50 12.59 1.38
N LEU A 61 17.28 13.89 1.39
CA LEU A 61 17.07 14.66 0.17
C LEU A 61 18.43 14.81 -0.55
N ALA A 62 18.50 14.38 -1.79
CA ALA A 62 19.72 14.41 -2.59
C ALA A 62 19.45 14.81 -4.04
N ASP A 63 20.51 15.27 -4.71
CA ASP A 63 20.50 15.46 -6.15
C ASP A 63 20.80 14.14 -6.84
N ILE A 64 19.91 13.73 -7.75
CA ILE A 64 20.10 12.57 -8.61
C ILE A 64 19.88 12.96 -10.07
N GLU A 65 20.30 12.11 -10.99
CA GLU A 65 20.06 12.37 -12.42
C GLU A 65 18.57 12.34 -12.75
N LYS A 66 18.08 13.38 -13.43
CA LYS A 66 16.70 13.42 -13.95
C LYS A 66 16.53 12.32 -14.99
N PRO A 67 15.52 11.43 -14.84
CA PRO A 67 15.37 10.32 -15.76
C PRO A 67 14.90 10.78 -17.14
N VAL A 68 15.30 10.03 -18.16
CA VAL A 68 14.84 10.20 -19.54
C VAL A 68 13.85 9.07 -19.86
N PRO A 69 12.68 9.38 -20.41
CA PRO A 69 11.67 8.36 -20.70
C PRO A 69 12.13 7.44 -21.84
N ASN A 70 11.96 6.13 -21.64
CA ASN A 70 12.07 5.15 -22.72
C ASN A 70 10.90 5.30 -23.70
N ASP A 71 10.94 4.56 -24.82
CA ASP A 71 9.96 4.66 -25.90
C ASP A 71 8.50 4.45 -25.46
N ASP A 72 8.26 3.64 -24.43
CA ASP A 72 6.93 3.31 -23.87
C ASP A 72 6.57 4.09 -22.59
N GLN A 73 7.38 5.09 -22.22
CA GLN A 73 7.24 5.82 -20.96
C GLN A 73 6.85 7.29 -21.16
N ILE A 74 6.27 7.84 -20.10
CA ILE A 74 6.08 9.28 -19.91
C ILE A 74 7.04 9.78 -18.83
N LEU A 75 7.54 10.99 -18.98
CA LEU A 75 8.23 11.73 -17.92
C LEU A 75 7.23 12.68 -17.29
N VAL A 76 7.04 12.58 -15.99
CA VAL A 76 6.10 13.42 -15.23
C VAL A 76 6.87 14.33 -14.30
N LYS A 77 6.61 15.64 -14.37
CA LYS A 77 6.96 16.58 -13.31
C LYS A 77 5.98 16.40 -12.16
N VAL A 78 6.47 15.95 -11.02
CA VAL A 78 5.65 15.64 -9.84
C VAL A 78 5.31 16.93 -9.12
N HIS A 79 4.04 17.08 -8.73
CA HIS A 79 3.55 18.21 -7.94
C HIS A 79 3.10 17.80 -6.55
N ALA A 80 2.65 16.57 -6.39
CA ALA A 80 2.29 16.01 -5.09
C ALA A 80 2.55 14.50 -5.05
N VAL A 81 2.87 14.01 -3.85
CA VAL A 81 3.05 12.59 -3.53
C VAL A 81 2.29 12.25 -2.26
N SER A 82 2.01 10.98 -1.99
CA SER A 82 1.44 10.58 -0.71
C SER A 82 2.17 9.40 -0.10
N VAL A 83 2.22 9.34 1.24
CA VAL A 83 2.83 8.25 1.97
C VAL A 83 1.82 7.15 2.29
N ASN A 84 2.32 5.92 2.35
CA ASN A 84 1.56 4.70 2.58
C ASN A 84 2.28 3.78 3.57
N PRO A 85 1.57 2.84 4.22
CA PRO A 85 2.21 1.76 4.98
C PRO A 85 3.21 0.96 4.14
N TYR A 86 2.99 0.83 2.82
CA TYR A 86 3.94 0.25 1.88
C TYR A 86 5.32 0.93 1.97
N ASP A 87 5.38 2.28 1.96
CA ASP A 87 6.64 3.04 1.94
C ASP A 87 7.46 2.76 3.19
N TRP A 88 6.85 2.79 4.38
CA TRP A 88 7.56 2.53 5.64
C TRP A 88 8.06 1.09 5.73
N HIS A 89 7.29 0.08 5.26
CA HIS A 89 7.75 -1.30 5.20
C HIS A 89 9.02 -1.43 4.35
N PHE A 90 9.06 -0.75 3.23
CA PHE A 90 10.25 -0.70 2.39
C PHE A 90 11.39 0.08 3.06
N VAL A 91 11.10 1.23 3.69
CA VAL A 91 12.09 2.02 4.43
C VAL A 91 12.76 1.18 5.51
N GLU A 92 11.99 0.50 6.34
CA GLU A 92 12.50 -0.33 7.42
C GLU A 92 12.98 -1.72 6.92
N GLY A 93 12.59 -2.12 5.72
CA GLY A 93 12.88 -3.46 5.18
C GLY A 93 12.22 -4.56 6.01
N THR A 94 10.99 -4.33 6.45
CA THR A 94 10.22 -5.26 7.30
C THR A 94 8.87 -5.59 6.66
N PRO A 95 8.33 -6.80 6.88
CA PRO A 95 8.93 -7.93 7.62
C PRO A 95 10.20 -8.46 6.95
N TYR A 96 11.15 -8.96 7.73
CA TYR A 96 12.49 -9.33 7.23
C TYR A 96 12.51 -10.34 6.09
N VAL A 97 11.49 -11.18 5.96
CA VAL A 97 11.35 -12.09 4.82
C VAL A 97 11.35 -11.35 3.48
N MET A 98 10.85 -10.12 3.41
CA MET A 98 10.86 -9.29 2.19
C MET A 98 12.28 -9.02 1.69
N ARG A 99 13.25 -8.88 2.60
CA ARG A 99 14.66 -8.72 2.22
C ARG A 99 15.19 -9.93 1.46
N ALA A 100 14.79 -11.13 1.90
CA ALA A 100 15.20 -12.38 1.24
C ALA A 100 14.53 -12.60 -0.12
N ILE A 101 13.26 -12.18 -0.27
CA ILE A 101 12.47 -12.44 -1.49
C ILE A 101 12.57 -11.34 -2.55
N GLY A 102 13.24 -10.21 -2.29
CA GLY A 102 13.35 -9.24 -3.36
C GLY A 102 13.93 -7.87 -3.08
N ILE A 103 13.68 -7.27 -1.91
CA ILE A 103 14.02 -5.86 -1.67
C ILE A 103 15.50 -5.62 -1.30
N GLY A 104 16.28 -6.69 -1.10
CA GLY A 104 17.71 -6.65 -0.77
C GLY A 104 18.01 -7.10 0.65
N LEU A 105 18.97 -8.04 0.80
CA LEU A 105 19.24 -8.69 2.10
C LEU A 105 19.81 -7.74 3.15
N ARG A 106 20.94 -7.10 2.84
CA ARG A 106 21.65 -6.18 3.74
C ARG A 106 21.34 -4.73 3.40
N LYS A 107 21.37 -4.40 2.10
CA LYS A 107 21.10 -3.06 1.58
C LYS A 107 19.88 -3.09 0.68
N PRO A 108 19.05 -2.03 0.67
CA PRO A 108 17.93 -1.93 -0.26
C PRO A 108 18.44 -1.91 -1.70
N LYS A 109 17.75 -2.62 -2.60
CA LYS A 109 18.07 -2.58 -4.04
C LYS A 109 17.71 -1.22 -4.63
N ASP A 110 16.50 -0.74 -4.32
CA ASP A 110 15.99 0.53 -4.81
C ASP A 110 16.33 1.63 -3.81
N ILE A 111 17.02 2.64 -4.28
CA ILE A 111 17.42 3.79 -3.46
C ILE A 111 16.33 4.86 -3.39
N CYS A 112 15.45 4.94 -4.39
CA CYS A 112 14.33 5.87 -4.44
C CYS A 112 13.02 5.18 -4.06
N LEU A 113 12.21 5.82 -3.22
CA LEU A 113 10.95 5.31 -2.70
C LEU A 113 9.77 6.19 -3.13
N GLY A 114 8.58 5.83 -2.64
CA GLY A 114 7.32 6.49 -2.93
C GLY A 114 6.55 5.78 -4.02
N VAL A 115 5.24 5.57 -3.79
CA VAL A 115 4.41 4.85 -4.76
C VAL A 115 3.27 5.68 -5.33
N ASP A 116 2.88 6.75 -4.69
CA ASP A 116 1.78 7.60 -5.14
C ASP A 116 2.30 8.95 -5.61
N PHE A 117 1.86 9.39 -6.78
CA PHE A 117 2.17 10.72 -7.30
C PHE A 117 0.99 11.33 -8.07
N ALA A 118 1.01 12.65 -8.21
CA ALA A 118 0.28 13.40 -9.20
C ALA A 118 1.17 14.52 -9.76
N GLY A 119 1.05 14.80 -11.05
CA GLY A 119 1.91 15.76 -11.71
C GLY A 119 1.51 16.01 -13.16
N THR A 120 2.34 16.76 -13.87
CA THR A 120 2.11 17.11 -15.27
C THR A 120 3.12 16.39 -16.17
N VAL A 121 2.66 15.81 -17.25
CA VAL A 121 3.51 15.15 -18.26
C VAL A 121 4.43 16.21 -18.89
N GLU A 122 5.74 16.01 -18.79
CA GLU A 122 6.73 16.89 -19.42
C GLU A 122 7.15 16.37 -20.79
N ALA A 123 7.33 15.06 -20.93
CA ALA A 123 7.73 14.42 -22.16
C ALA A 123 7.13 13.00 -22.29
N VAL A 124 7.03 12.55 -23.50
CA VAL A 124 6.53 11.20 -23.83
C VAL A 124 7.50 10.45 -24.74
N GLY A 125 7.61 9.14 -24.54
CA GLY A 125 8.37 8.25 -25.41
C GLY A 125 7.69 8.07 -26.77
N LYS A 126 8.45 7.59 -27.75
CA LYS A 126 8.07 7.56 -29.17
C LYS A 126 6.81 6.72 -29.46
N THR A 127 6.52 5.70 -28.65
CA THR A 127 5.37 4.80 -28.84
C THR A 127 4.15 5.19 -28.01
N VAL A 128 4.27 6.24 -27.21
CA VAL A 128 3.16 6.72 -26.35
C VAL A 128 2.20 7.56 -27.16
N THR A 129 0.93 7.16 -27.21
CA THR A 129 -0.13 7.85 -27.94
C THR A 129 -1.27 8.36 -27.06
N GLN A 130 -1.40 7.84 -25.84
CA GLN A 130 -2.49 8.11 -24.91
C GLN A 130 -2.26 9.33 -23.99
N TYR A 131 -1.04 9.86 -23.98
CA TYR A 131 -0.66 11.04 -23.21
C TYR A 131 0.17 11.99 -24.09
N LYS A 132 0.14 13.27 -23.73
CA LYS A 132 0.96 14.32 -24.36
C LYS A 132 1.55 15.26 -23.29
N PRO A 133 2.62 16.01 -23.59
CA PRO A 133 3.11 17.08 -22.73
C PRO A 133 1.99 18.06 -22.37
N GLY A 134 1.93 18.41 -21.06
CA GLY A 134 0.89 19.25 -20.48
C GLY A 134 -0.32 18.52 -19.91
N ASP A 135 -0.46 17.21 -20.12
CA ASP A 135 -1.52 16.45 -19.49
C ASP A 135 -1.23 16.28 -17.98
N ASP A 136 -2.23 16.59 -17.16
CA ASP A 136 -2.19 16.29 -15.72
C ASP A 136 -2.55 14.82 -15.50
N VAL A 137 -1.69 14.13 -14.77
CA VAL A 137 -1.81 12.71 -14.51
C VAL A 137 -1.63 12.38 -13.02
N PHE A 138 -2.15 11.24 -12.62
CA PHE A 138 -1.89 10.65 -11.31
C PHE A 138 -1.70 9.14 -11.43
N GLY A 139 -1.06 8.55 -10.44
CA GLY A 139 -0.82 7.12 -10.45
C GLY A 139 0.21 6.70 -9.43
N GLY A 140 0.87 5.59 -9.73
CA GLY A 140 1.84 5.07 -8.80
C GLY A 140 2.81 4.08 -9.38
N ARG A 141 3.85 3.90 -8.65
CA ARG A 141 4.88 2.87 -8.62
C ARG A 141 6.16 3.47 -8.00
N ASP A 142 7.13 2.64 -7.66
CA ASP A 142 8.32 3.02 -6.89
C ASP A 142 9.08 4.24 -7.46
N GLY A 143 9.64 5.07 -6.58
CA GLY A 143 10.47 6.24 -6.92
C GLY A 143 9.71 7.56 -7.03
N ALA A 144 8.49 7.65 -6.48
CA ALA A 144 7.67 8.86 -6.56
C ALA A 144 8.13 10.01 -5.64
N PHE A 145 8.92 9.75 -4.59
CA PHE A 145 9.45 10.82 -3.72
C PHE A 145 10.60 11.59 -4.41
N ALA A 146 10.28 12.19 -5.58
CA ALA A 146 11.21 12.89 -6.45
C ALA A 146 10.49 13.99 -7.23
N GLN A 147 11.25 14.96 -7.75
CA GLN A 147 10.68 16.02 -8.60
C GLN A 147 10.20 15.50 -9.96
N TYR A 148 10.80 14.43 -10.46
CA TYR A 148 10.41 13.81 -11.73
C TYR A 148 10.38 12.30 -11.61
N VAL A 149 9.46 11.67 -12.34
CA VAL A 149 9.38 10.21 -12.45
C VAL A 149 9.12 9.79 -13.90
N CYS A 150 9.77 8.72 -14.35
CA CYS A 150 9.40 8.03 -15.57
C CYS A 150 8.42 6.91 -15.26
N ARG A 151 7.34 6.81 -16.03
CA ARG A 151 6.32 5.76 -15.89
C ARG A 151 5.94 5.18 -17.22
N ARG A 152 5.73 3.86 -17.25
CA ARG A 152 5.14 3.24 -18.43
C ARG A 152 3.75 3.84 -18.66
N ALA A 153 3.47 4.19 -19.89
CA ALA A 153 2.19 4.78 -20.27
C ALA A 153 1.01 3.79 -20.10
N VAL A 154 1.29 2.48 -20.12
CA VAL A 154 0.34 1.43 -19.78
C VAL A 154 0.73 0.83 -18.43
N GLY A 155 -0.21 0.80 -17.48
CA GLY A 155 0.06 0.22 -16.14
C GLY A 155 -0.75 0.90 -15.05
N SER A 156 -0.15 1.80 -14.29
CA SER A 156 -0.78 2.46 -13.15
C SER A 156 -0.69 3.99 -13.23
N VAL A 157 -1.10 4.53 -14.37
CA VAL A 157 -1.23 5.99 -14.59
C VAL A 157 -2.58 6.26 -15.27
N ALA A 158 -3.24 7.36 -14.87
CA ALA A 158 -4.47 7.86 -15.49
C ALA A 158 -4.46 9.40 -15.54
N LEU A 159 -5.32 9.98 -16.38
CA LEU A 159 -5.56 11.42 -16.39
C LEU A 159 -6.16 11.86 -15.07
N LYS A 160 -5.67 12.97 -14.54
CA LYS A 160 -6.19 13.57 -13.30
C LYS A 160 -7.60 14.10 -13.55
N PRO A 161 -8.60 13.75 -12.72
CA PRO A 161 -9.94 14.32 -12.82
C PRO A 161 -9.92 15.85 -12.79
N ALA A 162 -10.69 16.47 -13.65
CA ALA A 162 -10.87 17.91 -13.62
C ALA A 162 -11.44 18.36 -12.26
N GLY A 163 -10.91 19.45 -11.72
CA GLY A 163 -11.35 19.99 -10.42
C GLY A 163 -10.66 19.40 -9.19
N LEU A 164 -9.88 18.30 -9.31
CA LEU A 164 -9.03 17.87 -8.21
C LEU A 164 -7.72 18.65 -8.17
N THR A 165 -7.25 18.94 -6.96
CA THR A 165 -5.87 19.38 -6.75
C THR A 165 -4.89 18.21 -6.96
N PHE A 166 -3.60 18.49 -7.13
CA PHE A 166 -2.58 17.43 -7.25
C PHE A 166 -2.48 16.62 -5.96
N GLU A 167 -2.63 17.23 -4.79
CA GLU A 167 -2.64 16.57 -3.49
C GLU A 167 -3.79 15.57 -3.39
N GLN A 168 -5.00 15.97 -3.82
CA GLN A 168 -6.14 15.06 -3.86
C GLN A 168 -5.90 13.90 -4.83
N ALA A 169 -5.38 14.18 -6.01
CA ALA A 169 -5.08 13.14 -7.00
C ALA A 169 -3.98 12.17 -6.54
N ALA A 170 -2.90 12.67 -5.92
CA ALA A 170 -1.83 11.83 -5.36
C ALA A 170 -2.32 10.93 -4.22
N SER A 171 -3.44 11.25 -3.59
CA SER A 171 -4.00 10.45 -2.49
C SER A 171 -4.81 9.23 -2.94
N ILE A 172 -5.05 9.04 -4.25
CA ILE A 172 -6.01 8.05 -4.77
C ILE A 172 -5.38 6.67 -5.00
N ASN A 173 -4.20 6.59 -5.64
CA ASN A 173 -3.72 5.37 -6.30
C ASN A 173 -3.73 4.15 -5.36
N ILE A 174 -2.81 3.99 -4.43
CA ILE A 174 -2.73 2.77 -3.61
C ILE A 174 -3.97 2.60 -2.73
N ALA A 175 -4.41 3.65 -2.06
CA ALA A 175 -5.53 3.56 -1.13
C ALA A 175 -6.86 3.28 -1.85
N GLY A 176 -7.14 4.01 -2.92
CA GLY A 176 -8.36 3.85 -3.70
C GLY A 176 -8.43 2.50 -4.42
N ILE A 177 -7.32 2.07 -5.07
CA ILE A 177 -7.26 0.76 -5.76
C ILE A 177 -7.41 -0.38 -4.75
N THR A 178 -6.71 -0.30 -3.60
CA THR A 178 -6.84 -1.30 -2.55
C THR A 178 -8.27 -1.41 -2.07
N ALA A 179 -8.93 -0.28 -1.82
CA ALA A 179 -10.33 -0.27 -1.40
C ALA A 179 -11.26 -0.83 -2.51
N LEU A 180 -11.07 -0.40 -3.76
CA LEU A 180 -11.89 -0.86 -4.89
C LEU A 180 -11.77 -2.37 -5.10
N GLN A 181 -10.56 -2.89 -5.18
CA GLN A 181 -10.33 -4.32 -5.37
C GLN A 181 -10.75 -5.13 -4.14
N GLY A 182 -10.61 -4.56 -2.93
CA GLY A 182 -11.13 -5.15 -1.70
C GLY A 182 -12.64 -5.32 -1.71
N VAL A 183 -13.36 -4.28 -2.10
CA VAL A 183 -14.83 -4.29 -2.16
C VAL A 183 -15.33 -5.10 -3.37
N ARG A 184 -14.85 -4.78 -4.58
CA ARG A 184 -15.37 -5.32 -5.85
C ARG A 184 -14.91 -6.75 -6.12
N ASP A 185 -13.60 -7.01 -6.01
CA ASP A 185 -12.99 -8.24 -6.55
C ASP A 185 -12.87 -9.34 -5.50
N LYS A 186 -12.44 -8.99 -4.28
CA LYS A 186 -12.20 -9.93 -3.19
C LYS A 186 -13.43 -10.10 -2.31
N GLY A 187 -14.01 -9.00 -1.85
CA GLY A 187 -15.25 -8.99 -1.06
C GLY A 187 -16.48 -9.33 -1.90
N LYS A 188 -16.44 -9.05 -3.22
CA LYS A 188 -17.55 -9.29 -4.15
C LYS A 188 -18.87 -8.71 -3.63
N VAL A 189 -18.79 -7.54 -3.04
CA VAL A 189 -19.91 -6.87 -2.38
C VAL A 189 -21.08 -6.70 -3.34
N GLN A 190 -22.26 -7.06 -2.88
CA GLN A 190 -23.53 -6.97 -3.59
C GLN A 190 -24.50 -6.04 -2.85
N PRO A 191 -25.47 -5.44 -3.55
CA PRO A 191 -26.51 -4.63 -2.91
C PRO A 191 -27.22 -5.39 -1.78
N GLY A 192 -27.47 -4.69 -0.67
CA GLY A 192 -28.15 -5.22 0.52
C GLY A 192 -27.26 -6.05 1.45
N GLN A 193 -26.03 -6.35 1.09
CA GLN A 193 -25.10 -7.05 1.99
C GLN A 193 -24.61 -6.15 3.13
N LYS A 194 -24.36 -6.77 4.28
CA LYS A 194 -23.75 -6.12 5.46
C LYS A 194 -22.24 -6.21 5.40
N VAL A 195 -21.60 -5.07 5.30
CA VAL A 195 -20.15 -4.95 5.16
C VAL A 195 -19.54 -4.26 6.38
N LEU A 196 -18.61 -4.91 7.06
CA LEU A 196 -17.81 -4.30 8.11
C LEU A 196 -16.47 -3.89 7.55
N ILE A 197 -16.04 -2.65 7.87
CA ILE A 197 -14.73 -2.10 7.48
C ILE A 197 -13.97 -1.76 8.76
N ASN A 198 -13.01 -2.60 9.13
CA ASN A 198 -12.11 -2.33 10.25
C ASN A 198 -11.02 -1.35 9.82
N GLY A 199 -10.83 -0.26 10.59
CA GLY A 199 -9.97 0.86 10.23
C GLY A 199 -10.60 1.80 9.19
N ALA A 200 -11.91 2.06 9.33
CA ALA A 200 -12.73 2.83 8.40
C ALA A 200 -12.28 4.28 8.18
N SER A 201 -11.56 4.88 9.14
CA SER A 201 -11.06 6.26 9.08
C SER A 201 -9.67 6.41 8.46
N GLY A 202 -8.97 5.32 8.15
CA GLY A 202 -7.65 5.34 7.54
C GLY A 202 -7.69 5.57 6.02
N GLY A 203 -6.52 5.65 5.38
CA GLY A 203 -6.41 5.93 3.94
C GLY A 203 -7.25 5.01 3.07
N VAL A 204 -7.10 3.68 3.23
CA VAL A 204 -7.92 2.69 2.49
C VAL A 204 -9.37 2.69 2.98
N GLY A 205 -9.58 2.78 4.30
CA GLY A 205 -10.89 2.71 4.92
C GLY A 205 -11.85 3.79 4.44
N THR A 206 -11.38 5.03 4.29
CA THR A 206 -12.19 6.16 3.81
C THR A 206 -12.71 5.96 2.37
N PHE A 207 -11.93 5.33 1.50
CA PHE A 207 -12.40 4.91 0.18
C PHE A 207 -13.32 3.68 0.27
N ALA A 208 -12.99 2.69 1.10
CA ALA A 208 -13.75 1.46 1.22
C ALA A 208 -15.19 1.70 1.70
N VAL A 209 -15.41 2.61 2.67
CA VAL A 209 -16.74 3.02 3.13
C VAL A 209 -17.56 3.56 1.96
N GLN A 210 -17.01 4.53 1.24
CA GLN A 210 -17.71 5.18 0.13
C GLN A 210 -18.00 4.20 -1.02
N LEU A 211 -17.02 3.36 -1.37
CA LEU A 211 -17.18 2.35 -2.41
C LEU A 211 -18.24 1.31 -2.04
N ALA A 212 -18.19 0.75 -0.82
CA ALA A 212 -19.18 -0.22 -0.36
C ALA A 212 -20.60 0.37 -0.39
N LYS A 213 -20.79 1.63 0.04
CA LYS A 213 -22.07 2.34 -0.10
C LYS A 213 -22.51 2.47 -1.54
N ASN A 214 -21.61 2.88 -2.45
CA ASN A 214 -21.93 2.99 -3.88
C ASN A 214 -22.26 1.63 -4.53
N PHE A 215 -21.74 0.53 -3.98
CA PHE A 215 -22.15 -0.84 -4.37
C PHE A 215 -23.45 -1.31 -3.71
N GLY A 216 -24.12 -0.44 -2.93
CA GLY A 216 -25.43 -0.71 -2.34
C GLY A 216 -25.40 -1.50 -1.03
N ALA A 217 -24.26 -1.58 -0.35
CA ALA A 217 -24.15 -2.27 0.93
C ALA A 217 -24.71 -1.47 2.11
N GLU A 218 -25.08 -2.18 3.18
CA GLU A 218 -25.21 -1.64 4.53
C GLU A 218 -23.82 -1.66 5.18
N VAL A 219 -23.25 -0.49 5.47
CA VAL A 219 -21.84 -0.35 5.87
C VAL A 219 -21.72 -0.06 7.37
N THR A 220 -20.96 -0.89 8.06
CA THR A 220 -20.48 -0.66 9.44
C THR A 220 -19.00 -0.31 9.41
N GLY A 221 -18.63 0.89 9.84
CA GLY A 221 -17.25 1.31 9.95
C GLY A 221 -16.72 1.24 11.37
N VAL A 222 -15.56 0.62 11.58
CA VAL A 222 -14.87 0.56 12.90
C VAL A 222 -13.79 1.62 12.93
N CYS A 223 -13.82 2.51 13.92
CA CYS A 223 -12.88 3.62 14.09
C CYS A 223 -12.77 4.05 15.56
N SER A 224 -11.89 5.01 15.87
CA SER A 224 -11.86 5.62 17.22
C SER A 224 -12.97 6.66 17.40
N THR A 225 -13.25 7.05 18.66
CA THR A 225 -14.26 8.06 19.03
C THR A 225 -14.19 9.31 18.16
N HIS A 226 -12.99 9.86 17.96
CA HIS A 226 -12.78 11.10 17.20
C HIS A 226 -13.09 11.00 15.70
N ASN A 227 -13.25 9.79 15.18
CA ASN A 227 -13.44 9.53 13.76
C ASN A 227 -14.86 9.07 13.41
N VAL A 228 -15.75 8.89 14.39
CA VAL A 228 -17.13 8.43 14.18
C VAL A 228 -17.89 9.32 13.21
N GLU A 229 -17.83 10.63 13.40
CA GLU A 229 -18.53 11.60 12.53
C GLU A 229 -17.94 11.60 11.12
N LEU A 230 -16.62 11.49 10.97
CA LEU A 230 -15.99 11.35 9.67
C LEU A 230 -16.53 10.11 8.94
N VAL A 231 -16.49 8.94 9.60
CA VAL A 231 -16.90 7.67 8.99
C VAL A 231 -18.38 7.70 8.59
N ARG A 232 -19.27 8.28 9.41
CA ARG A 232 -20.67 8.49 9.05
C ARG A 232 -20.82 9.44 7.87
N SER A 233 -20.08 10.54 7.83
CA SER A 233 -20.12 11.53 6.73
C SER A 233 -19.67 10.95 5.38
N LEU A 234 -18.93 9.85 5.40
CA LEU A 234 -18.51 9.10 4.21
C LEU A 234 -19.55 8.07 3.75
N GLY A 235 -20.67 7.93 4.49
CA GLY A 235 -21.79 7.09 4.12
C GLY A 235 -21.90 5.77 4.91
N ALA A 236 -21.15 5.59 6.00
CA ALA A 236 -21.39 4.43 6.87
C ALA A 236 -22.75 4.54 7.56
N ASP A 237 -23.56 3.48 7.50
CA ASP A 237 -24.84 3.40 8.16
C ASP A 237 -24.66 3.26 9.69
N HIS A 238 -23.59 2.53 10.08
CA HIS A 238 -23.24 2.30 11.47
C HIS A 238 -21.76 2.61 11.69
N ALA A 239 -21.41 3.10 12.88
CA ALA A 239 -20.05 3.32 13.28
C ALA A 239 -19.81 2.72 14.67
N ILE A 240 -18.84 1.81 14.75
CA ILE A 240 -18.39 1.16 15.98
C ILE A 240 -17.13 1.88 16.47
N ASP A 241 -17.22 2.38 17.70
CA ASP A 241 -16.09 2.99 18.40
C ASP A 241 -15.29 1.90 19.13
N TYR A 242 -14.16 1.48 18.56
CA TYR A 242 -13.35 0.40 19.12
C TYR A 242 -12.77 0.71 20.50
N THR A 243 -12.83 1.97 20.96
CA THR A 243 -12.40 2.35 22.32
C THR A 243 -13.44 2.02 23.37
N LYS A 244 -14.67 1.72 22.95
CA LYS A 244 -15.82 1.44 23.83
C LYS A 244 -16.37 0.03 23.64
N GLU A 245 -16.31 -0.51 22.43
CA GLU A 245 -16.87 -1.80 22.11
C GLU A 245 -16.03 -2.59 21.13
N ASP A 246 -16.04 -3.91 21.27
CA ASP A 246 -15.34 -4.86 20.40
C ASP A 246 -16.35 -5.46 19.40
N PHE A 247 -16.19 -5.14 18.12
CA PHE A 247 -17.10 -5.62 17.07
C PHE A 247 -17.17 -7.14 16.99
N THR A 248 -16.15 -7.86 17.46
CA THR A 248 -16.12 -9.33 17.42
C THR A 248 -16.98 -9.98 18.51
N LYS A 249 -17.44 -9.21 19.50
CA LYS A 249 -18.26 -9.69 20.63
C LYS A 249 -19.76 -9.45 20.41
N GLY A 250 -20.15 -8.72 19.36
CA GLY A 250 -21.54 -8.44 19.06
C GLY A 250 -22.26 -9.61 18.38
N ASP A 251 -23.59 -9.54 18.36
CA ASP A 251 -24.46 -10.56 17.71
C ASP A 251 -24.65 -10.27 16.22
N GLN A 252 -24.30 -9.08 15.74
CA GLN A 252 -24.40 -8.69 14.34
C GLN A 252 -23.52 -9.57 13.49
N LYS A 253 -24.08 -10.09 12.38
CA LYS A 253 -23.31 -10.86 11.37
C LYS A 253 -23.10 -10.03 10.13
N TYR A 254 -21.94 -10.20 9.51
CA TYR A 254 -21.52 -9.51 8.31
C TYR A 254 -21.30 -10.49 7.14
N ASP A 255 -21.68 -10.08 5.96
CA ASP A 255 -21.43 -10.86 4.73
C ASP A 255 -19.97 -10.66 4.26
N VAL A 256 -19.43 -9.47 4.50
CA VAL A 256 -18.05 -9.16 4.14
C VAL A 256 -17.38 -8.39 5.29
N ILE A 257 -16.17 -8.77 5.64
CA ILE A 257 -15.28 -7.99 6.51
C ILE A 257 -14.06 -7.57 5.69
N LEU A 258 -13.83 -6.26 5.56
CA LEU A 258 -12.60 -5.68 5.05
C LEU A 258 -11.74 -5.23 6.23
N ASP A 259 -10.62 -5.91 6.45
CA ASP A 259 -9.79 -5.69 7.63
C ASP A 259 -8.48 -4.99 7.25
N ASN A 260 -8.42 -3.69 7.52
CA ASN A 260 -7.22 -2.87 7.28
C ASN A 260 -6.25 -2.85 8.48
N VAL A 261 -6.63 -3.43 9.62
CA VAL A 261 -5.88 -3.34 10.89
C VAL A 261 -5.35 -4.69 11.32
N ALA A 262 -6.16 -5.75 11.22
CA ALA A 262 -5.83 -7.13 11.60
C ALA A 262 -5.43 -7.29 13.08
N ASN A 263 -6.14 -6.59 13.97
CA ASN A 263 -5.91 -6.62 15.42
C ASN A 263 -6.70 -7.71 16.15
N HIS A 264 -7.54 -8.48 15.43
CA HIS A 264 -8.30 -9.61 15.96
C HIS A 264 -7.86 -10.93 15.33
N SER A 265 -8.12 -12.05 16.02
CA SER A 265 -7.87 -13.38 15.48
C SER A 265 -8.88 -13.74 14.37
N LEU A 266 -8.49 -14.64 13.46
CA LEU A 266 -9.38 -15.15 12.43
C LEU A 266 -10.63 -15.84 13.00
N SER A 267 -10.50 -16.48 14.18
CA SER A 267 -11.62 -17.12 14.88
C SER A 267 -12.65 -16.10 15.38
N GLU A 268 -12.18 -14.98 15.94
CA GLU A 268 -13.05 -13.88 16.39
C GLU A 268 -13.74 -13.21 15.20
N CYS A 269 -13.00 -12.89 14.14
CA CYS A 269 -13.60 -12.35 12.91
C CYS A 269 -14.61 -13.31 12.29
N ARG A 270 -14.33 -14.63 12.30
CA ARG A 270 -15.27 -15.65 11.82
C ARG A 270 -16.57 -15.67 12.64
N HIS A 271 -16.49 -15.44 13.95
CA HIS A 271 -17.67 -15.44 14.82
C HIS A 271 -18.73 -14.46 14.33
N VAL A 272 -18.31 -13.30 13.81
CA VAL A 272 -19.22 -12.25 13.32
C VAL A 272 -19.45 -12.29 11.79
N LEU A 273 -18.92 -13.30 11.09
CA LEU A 273 -19.25 -13.55 9.68
C LEU A 273 -20.52 -14.41 9.55
N THR A 274 -21.28 -14.18 8.49
CA THR A 274 -22.32 -15.10 8.04
C THR A 274 -21.72 -16.45 7.63
N PRO A 275 -22.52 -17.54 7.52
CA PRO A 275 -21.99 -18.87 7.15
C PRO A 275 -21.21 -18.93 5.84
N ASN A 276 -21.54 -18.05 4.88
CA ASN A 276 -20.85 -17.94 3.58
C ASN A 276 -20.08 -16.63 3.43
N GLY A 277 -19.82 -15.95 4.54
CA GLY A 277 -19.17 -14.64 4.57
C GLY A 277 -17.72 -14.65 4.07
N ILE A 278 -17.25 -13.49 3.69
CA ILE A 278 -15.91 -13.26 3.14
C ILE A 278 -15.13 -12.36 4.08
N TYR A 279 -13.93 -12.80 4.50
CA TYR A 279 -12.97 -11.99 5.22
C TYR A 279 -11.81 -11.64 4.28
N VAL A 280 -11.57 -10.36 4.09
CA VAL A 280 -10.48 -9.83 3.26
C VAL A 280 -9.47 -9.12 4.17
N LEU A 281 -8.32 -9.73 4.35
CA LEU A 281 -7.18 -9.12 5.02
C LEU A 281 -6.50 -8.15 4.05
N ILE A 282 -6.51 -6.87 4.35
CA ILE A 282 -5.90 -5.81 3.52
C ILE A 282 -4.62 -5.29 4.19
N GLY A 283 -4.73 -4.86 5.43
CA GLY A 283 -3.61 -4.46 6.26
C GLY A 283 -3.20 -5.56 7.22
N GLY A 284 -2.24 -5.29 8.03
CA GLY A 284 -1.82 -6.25 9.06
C GLY A 284 -0.32 -6.24 9.23
N GLY A 285 0.10 -5.67 10.28
CA GLY A 285 1.48 -5.45 10.61
C GLY A 285 1.69 -3.98 10.93
N GLY A 286 1.03 -3.50 11.98
CA GLY A 286 1.42 -2.24 12.61
C GLY A 286 2.91 -2.28 12.94
N VAL A 287 3.51 -1.13 13.25
CA VAL A 287 4.96 -0.98 13.56
C VAL A 287 5.44 -2.01 14.57
N ASN A 288 4.55 -2.44 15.47
CA ASN A 288 4.85 -3.42 16.52
C ASN A 288 4.82 -4.89 16.05
N GLU A 289 4.39 -5.19 14.82
CA GLU A 289 4.32 -6.55 14.25
C GLU A 289 5.40 -6.82 13.20
N GLN A 290 6.57 -6.27 13.38
CA GLN A 290 7.72 -6.35 12.46
C GLN A 290 8.46 -7.71 12.48
N GLY A 291 7.87 -8.75 13.06
CA GLY A 291 8.48 -10.08 13.10
C GLY A 291 8.94 -10.61 11.75
N PHE A 292 9.67 -11.73 11.73
CA PHE A 292 10.28 -12.29 10.51
C PHE A 292 9.28 -12.48 9.36
N VAL A 293 8.06 -12.91 9.66
CA VAL A 293 6.98 -13.18 8.68
C VAL A 293 5.88 -12.11 8.65
N GLY A 294 5.66 -11.38 9.77
CA GLY A 294 4.65 -10.31 9.85
C GLY A 294 3.30 -10.66 9.21
N ALA A 295 2.80 -9.77 8.35
CA ALA A 295 1.53 -9.95 7.64
C ALA A 295 1.47 -11.20 6.75
N LEU A 296 2.61 -11.71 6.23
CA LEU A 296 2.64 -12.94 5.44
C LEU A 296 2.28 -14.17 6.29
N GLY A 297 2.63 -14.17 7.57
CA GLY A 297 2.21 -15.23 8.51
C GLY A 297 0.70 -15.23 8.72
N LYS A 298 0.09 -14.05 8.86
CA LYS A 298 -1.38 -13.90 8.94
C LYS A 298 -2.05 -14.35 7.64
N ALA A 299 -1.47 -14.01 6.48
CA ALA A 299 -1.97 -14.44 5.18
C ALA A 299 -1.96 -15.95 5.01
N LEU A 300 -0.86 -16.62 5.39
CA LEU A 300 -0.74 -18.07 5.33
C LEU A 300 -1.74 -18.73 6.28
N ASN A 301 -1.87 -18.23 7.51
CA ASN A 301 -2.85 -18.72 8.47
C ASN A 301 -4.29 -18.57 7.92
N ALA A 302 -4.65 -17.43 7.34
CA ALA A 302 -5.95 -17.22 6.72
C ALA A 302 -6.21 -18.21 5.56
N ALA A 303 -5.23 -18.44 4.69
CA ALA A 303 -5.34 -19.37 3.57
C ALA A 303 -5.51 -20.83 4.04
N VAL A 304 -4.79 -21.25 5.09
CA VAL A 304 -4.92 -22.58 5.68
C VAL A 304 -6.26 -22.70 6.39
N TYR A 305 -6.62 -21.74 7.25
CA TYR A 305 -7.85 -21.75 8.03
C TYR A 305 -9.11 -21.80 7.14
N SER A 306 -9.09 -21.08 6.02
CA SER A 306 -10.18 -21.04 5.04
C SER A 306 -10.50 -22.43 4.43
N ARG A 307 -9.58 -23.39 4.49
CA ARG A 307 -9.82 -24.77 4.00
C ARG A 307 -10.64 -25.63 4.95
N PHE A 308 -10.74 -25.22 6.21
CA PHE A 308 -11.44 -25.98 7.26
C PHE A 308 -12.79 -25.34 7.65
N VAL A 309 -13.16 -24.20 7.04
CA VAL A 309 -14.40 -23.48 7.32
C VAL A 309 -15.14 -23.17 6.03
N LYS A 310 -16.44 -22.83 6.12
CA LYS A 310 -17.25 -22.45 4.94
C LYS A 310 -16.95 -21.02 4.47
N GLN A 311 -16.56 -20.13 5.39
CA GLN A 311 -16.20 -18.75 5.11
C GLN A 311 -14.93 -18.69 4.25
N LYS A 312 -14.88 -17.74 3.34
CA LYS A 312 -13.69 -17.47 2.53
C LYS A 312 -12.81 -16.46 3.26
N MET A 313 -11.59 -16.84 3.60
CA MET A 313 -10.64 -15.97 4.29
C MET A 313 -9.35 -15.87 3.51
N GLY A 314 -8.87 -14.68 3.27
CA GLY A 314 -7.62 -14.49 2.53
C GLY A 314 -7.08 -13.07 2.58
N MET A 315 -5.80 -12.95 2.27
CA MET A 315 -5.14 -11.67 2.11
C MET A 315 -5.33 -11.14 0.69
N MET A 316 -5.43 -9.84 0.58
CA MET A 316 -5.41 -9.12 -0.69
C MET A 316 -4.12 -8.31 -0.79
N MET A 317 -3.52 -8.36 -1.98
CA MET A 317 -2.52 -7.39 -2.42
C MET A 317 -3.11 -6.62 -3.60
N ALA A 318 -3.01 -5.31 -3.56
CA ALA A 318 -3.49 -4.47 -4.65
C ALA A 318 -2.64 -4.68 -5.91
N ASP A 319 -3.30 -4.70 -7.05
CA ASP A 319 -2.67 -4.73 -8.39
C ASP A 319 -3.08 -3.45 -9.15
N PRO A 320 -2.28 -2.38 -9.05
CA PRO A 320 -2.60 -1.10 -9.64
C PRO A 320 -2.68 -1.19 -11.17
N SER A 321 -3.78 -0.67 -11.73
CA SER A 321 -4.03 -0.64 -13.16
C SER A 321 -4.62 0.70 -13.61
N THR A 322 -4.32 1.14 -14.83
CA THR A 322 -4.95 2.31 -15.45
C THR A 322 -6.48 2.19 -15.46
N LYS A 323 -7.01 0.99 -15.71
CA LYS A 323 -8.46 0.73 -15.71
C LYS A 323 -9.10 1.07 -14.35
N ASP A 324 -8.50 0.61 -13.26
CA ASP A 324 -9.05 0.88 -11.92
C ASP A 324 -8.86 2.35 -11.51
N LEU A 325 -7.73 2.96 -11.91
CA LEU A 325 -7.53 4.40 -11.70
C LEU A 325 -8.56 5.24 -12.44
N THR A 326 -8.84 4.91 -13.71
CA THR A 326 -9.87 5.60 -14.50
C THR A 326 -11.26 5.43 -13.87
N PHE A 327 -11.60 4.21 -13.43
CA PHE A 327 -12.86 3.97 -12.73
C PHE A 327 -13.01 4.84 -11.46
N LEU A 328 -11.95 4.92 -10.65
CA LEU A 328 -11.94 5.78 -9.46
C LEU A 328 -12.03 7.26 -9.83
N ALA A 329 -11.33 7.68 -10.88
CA ALA A 329 -11.40 9.05 -11.40
C ALA A 329 -12.84 9.42 -11.81
N ASP A 330 -13.53 8.54 -12.53
CA ASP A 330 -14.93 8.74 -12.95
C ASP A 330 -15.89 8.82 -11.75
N MET A 331 -15.68 7.98 -10.74
CA MET A 331 -16.48 8.04 -9.50
C MET A 331 -16.25 9.34 -8.74
N ILE A 332 -15.03 9.84 -8.71
CA ILE A 332 -14.71 11.12 -8.06
C ILE A 332 -15.30 12.27 -8.86
N GLN A 333 -15.12 12.28 -10.18
CA GLN A 333 -15.64 13.32 -11.05
C GLN A 333 -17.18 13.40 -11.01
N SER A 334 -17.85 12.27 -10.84
CA SER A 334 -19.31 12.21 -10.64
C SER A 334 -19.77 12.53 -9.21
N GLY A 335 -18.86 12.87 -8.29
CA GLY A 335 -19.16 13.19 -6.90
C GLY A 335 -19.58 12.00 -6.03
N LYS A 336 -19.44 10.77 -6.53
CA LYS A 336 -19.82 9.53 -5.79
C LYS A 336 -18.86 9.20 -4.66
N ILE A 337 -17.59 9.50 -4.85
CA ILE A 337 -16.54 9.35 -3.82
C ILE A 337 -15.65 10.58 -3.80
N LYS A 338 -14.99 10.81 -2.68
CA LYS A 338 -14.03 11.90 -2.49
C LYS A 338 -12.80 11.45 -1.74
N PRO A 339 -11.58 11.88 -2.13
CA PRO A 339 -10.39 11.67 -1.33
C PRO A 339 -10.49 12.40 0.01
N VAL A 340 -9.98 11.77 1.07
CA VAL A 340 -9.87 12.39 2.40
C VAL A 340 -8.39 12.56 2.72
N ILE A 341 -7.95 13.80 2.89
CA ILE A 341 -6.58 14.15 3.27
C ILE A 341 -6.61 14.59 4.73
N ASP A 342 -5.76 13.96 5.54
CA ASP A 342 -5.58 14.28 6.95
C ASP A 342 -4.57 15.41 7.13
N ARG A 343 -3.42 15.30 6.46
CA ARG A 343 -2.31 16.25 6.59
C ARG A 343 -1.57 16.43 5.26
N THR A 344 -1.13 17.67 5.02
CA THR A 344 -0.28 18.02 3.90
C THR A 344 1.03 18.61 4.41
N TYR A 345 2.15 18.04 3.98
CA TYR A 345 3.51 18.58 4.13
C TYR A 345 3.88 19.37 2.88
N LYS A 346 4.84 20.28 2.97
CA LYS A 346 5.08 21.29 1.91
C LYS A 346 6.37 21.05 1.11
N SER A 347 7.16 20.04 1.44
CA SER A 347 8.44 19.79 0.77
C SER A 347 8.81 18.32 0.81
N LEU A 348 9.51 17.83 -0.21
CA LEU A 348 10.09 16.49 -0.23
C LEU A 348 10.99 16.22 1.00
N SER A 349 11.65 17.24 1.53
CA SER A 349 12.48 17.10 2.73
C SER A 349 11.70 16.63 3.97
N GLU A 350 10.37 16.80 3.98
CA GLU A 350 9.48 16.40 5.08
C GLU A 350 8.95 14.96 4.93
N VAL A 351 9.32 14.22 3.88
CA VAL A 351 8.92 12.81 3.68
C VAL A 351 9.23 11.95 4.91
N PRO A 352 10.42 12.04 5.56
CA PRO A 352 10.68 11.28 6.77
C PRO A 352 9.70 11.58 7.91
N ASP A 353 9.29 12.84 8.07
CA ASP A 353 8.33 13.25 9.11
C ASP A 353 6.91 12.79 8.77
N ALA A 354 6.54 12.81 7.49
CA ALA A 354 5.26 12.29 7.01
C ALA A 354 5.15 10.77 7.24
N ILE A 355 6.22 10.00 6.99
CA ILE A 355 6.28 8.57 7.27
C ILE A 355 6.17 8.32 8.78
N ARG A 356 6.95 9.04 9.60
CA ARG A 356 6.90 8.93 11.07
C ARG A 356 5.51 9.25 11.63
N TYR A 357 4.81 10.23 11.05
CA TYR A 357 3.44 10.51 11.42
C TYR A 357 2.49 9.35 11.08
N LEU A 358 2.64 8.77 9.88
CA LEU A 358 1.82 7.63 9.46
C LEU A 358 2.05 6.39 10.34
N GLU A 359 3.30 6.16 10.78
CA GLU A 359 3.67 5.06 11.68
C GLU A 359 2.95 5.09 13.03
N GLN A 360 2.50 6.26 13.48
CA GLN A 360 1.70 6.39 14.71
C GLN A 360 0.32 5.71 14.60
N GLY A 361 -0.13 5.38 13.37
CA GLY A 361 -1.37 4.63 13.13
C GLY A 361 -2.66 5.42 13.33
N HIS A 362 -2.59 6.75 13.47
CA HIS A 362 -3.74 7.61 13.78
C HIS A 362 -4.16 8.53 12.64
N ALA A 363 -3.60 8.38 11.45
CA ALA A 363 -3.95 9.19 10.28
C ALA A 363 -5.44 9.02 9.91
N ARG A 364 -6.10 10.15 9.64
CA ARG A 364 -7.54 10.26 9.32
C ARG A 364 -7.74 10.44 7.81
N GLY A 365 -7.40 9.44 7.03
CA GLY A 365 -7.30 9.52 5.57
C GLY A 365 -5.86 9.44 5.11
N LYS A 366 -5.53 10.22 4.07
CA LYS A 366 -4.21 10.20 3.44
C LYS A 366 -3.31 11.34 3.93
N VAL A 367 -2.02 11.04 3.96
CA VAL A 367 -0.97 12.04 4.26
C VAL A 367 -0.25 12.33 2.95
N VAL A 368 -0.17 13.61 2.59
CA VAL A 368 0.30 14.08 1.29
C VAL A 368 1.46 15.06 1.48
N ILE A 369 2.34 15.13 0.50
CA ILE A 369 3.46 16.08 0.44
C ILE A 369 3.41 16.79 -0.91
N THR A 370 3.46 18.12 -0.90
CA THR A 370 3.68 18.92 -2.12
C THR A 370 5.14 18.83 -2.54
N VAL A 371 5.38 18.83 -3.84
CA VAL A 371 6.72 18.76 -4.43
C VAL A 371 6.97 20.07 -5.18
N ASP A 372 8.02 20.77 -4.77
CA ASP A 372 8.47 22.05 -5.35
C ASP A 372 9.29 21.85 -6.64
#